data_abf273fb9b7873b814675fa8924ba2e5
#
_entry.id   abf273fb9b7873b814675fa8924ba2e5
#
_cell.length_a   1.000
_cell.length_b   1.000
_cell.length_c   1.000
_cell.angle_alpha   90.00
_cell.angle_beta   90.00
_cell.angle_gamma   90.00
#
_symmetry.space_group_name_H-M   'P 1'
#
loop_
_entity.id
_entity.type
_entity.pdbx_description
1 polymer ?
#
loop_
_entity_poly.entity_id
_entity_poly.type
_entity_poly.pdbx_seq_one_letter_code
_entity_poly.pdbx_strand_id
1 'polypeptide(L)'
;FDNYEYKIQRIDASKFFILDAYNGLYCDTDIFFFKNIETLINNENILLLKESDSFYKGEEFITNSIFYNNNSIFFNKLCKQIKYFNLIDRNNRIAQNQCQTDIINVLTKAGPILLSNFYKANNFNFEIKSCLFFEKYRKKEEGKDDNTIYGVHEYSNSWFDKDKVLL
;
A
#
# COMPACT_ATOMS: atom_id res chain seq x y z
N PHE A 1 -13.97 -8.13 -7.36
CA PHE A 1 -12.84 -7.89 -8.26
C PHE A 1 -13.27 -7.35 -9.62
N ASP A 2 -14.36 -7.79 -10.19
CA ASP A 2 -14.86 -7.41 -11.52
C ASP A 2 -15.32 -5.95 -11.62
N ASN A 3 -15.45 -5.25 -10.49
CA ASN A 3 -15.90 -3.87 -10.42
C ASN A 3 -14.76 -2.85 -10.44
N TYR A 4 -13.52 -3.28 -10.37
CA TYR A 4 -12.38 -2.38 -10.48
C TYR A 4 -12.15 -2.02 -11.96
N GLU A 5 -12.00 -0.73 -12.20
CA GLU A 5 -11.79 -0.16 -13.53
C GLU A 5 -10.39 -0.50 -14.08
N TYR A 6 -9.39 -0.44 -13.20
CA TYR A 6 -7.99 -0.66 -13.57
C TYR A 6 -7.45 -1.98 -13.03
N LYS A 7 -6.63 -2.66 -13.82
CA LYS A 7 -5.96 -3.90 -13.43
C LYS A 7 -5.14 -3.73 -12.15
N ILE A 8 -4.45 -2.59 -12.00
CA ILE A 8 -3.65 -2.30 -10.80
C ILE A 8 -4.49 -2.27 -9.52
N GLN A 9 -5.72 -1.75 -9.57
CA GLN A 9 -6.62 -1.76 -8.41
C GLN A 9 -6.95 -3.20 -7.96
N ARG A 10 -7.12 -4.11 -8.92
CA ARG A 10 -7.34 -5.54 -8.63
C ARG A 10 -6.11 -6.17 -7.99
N ILE A 11 -4.93 -5.84 -8.51
CA ILE A 11 -3.65 -6.31 -7.96
C ILE A 11 -3.50 -5.80 -6.52
N ASP A 12 -3.67 -4.50 -6.29
CA ASP A 12 -3.52 -3.89 -4.97
C ASP A 12 -4.54 -4.43 -3.96
N ALA A 13 -5.80 -4.58 -4.36
CA ALA A 13 -6.79 -5.20 -3.48
C ALA A 13 -6.46 -6.66 -3.17
N SER A 14 -5.98 -7.45 -4.15
CA SER A 14 -5.65 -8.86 -3.93
C SER A 14 -4.56 -9.08 -2.89
N LYS A 15 -3.58 -8.16 -2.77
CA LYS A 15 -2.55 -8.22 -1.72
C LYS A 15 -3.18 -8.31 -0.33
N PHE A 16 -4.18 -7.48 -0.06
CA PHE A 16 -4.85 -7.42 1.24
C PHE A 16 -5.65 -8.70 1.52
N PHE A 17 -6.36 -9.23 0.51
CA PHE A 17 -7.12 -10.48 0.67
C PHE A 17 -6.21 -11.70 0.87
N ILE A 18 -5.06 -11.73 0.19
CA ILE A 18 -4.07 -12.80 0.36
C ILE A 18 -3.48 -12.75 1.78
N LEU A 19 -3.13 -11.57 2.26
CA LEU A 19 -2.59 -11.40 3.62
C LEU A 19 -3.62 -11.70 4.71
N ASP A 20 -4.90 -11.39 4.49
CA ASP A 20 -5.98 -11.77 5.41
C ASP A 20 -6.17 -13.30 5.48
N ALA A 21 -6.04 -13.99 4.35
CA ALA A 21 -6.30 -15.43 4.27
C ALA A 21 -5.12 -16.29 4.71
N TYR A 22 -3.88 -15.88 4.38
CA TYR A 22 -2.70 -16.75 4.52
C TYR A 22 -1.65 -16.21 5.49
N ASN A 23 -1.76 -14.96 5.93
CA ASN A 23 -0.72 -14.26 6.67
C ASN A 23 0.61 -14.16 5.89
N GLY A 24 1.69 -13.68 6.55
CA GLY A 24 3.03 -13.64 5.97
C GLY A 24 3.44 -12.25 5.50
N LEU A 25 4.54 -12.21 4.77
CA LEU A 25 5.13 -11.01 4.22
C LEU A 25 4.77 -10.87 2.74
N TYR A 26 4.19 -9.73 2.38
CA TYR A 26 4.07 -9.28 1.01
C TYR A 26 5.13 -8.21 0.72
N CYS A 27 5.76 -8.26 -0.44
CA CYS A 27 6.53 -7.16 -0.99
C CYS A 27 6.37 -7.10 -2.51
N ASP A 28 6.47 -5.89 -3.06
CA ASP A 28 6.51 -5.68 -4.50
C ASP A 28 7.82 -6.26 -5.08
N THR A 29 7.78 -6.65 -6.36
CA THR A 29 8.90 -7.33 -7.02
C THR A 29 10.10 -6.43 -7.32
N ASP A 30 9.95 -5.13 -7.15
CA ASP A 30 11.00 -4.12 -7.31
C ASP A 30 11.60 -3.63 -5.97
N ILE A 31 11.40 -4.43 -4.91
CA ILE A 31 12.06 -4.24 -3.61
C ILE A 31 13.24 -5.19 -3.48
N PHE A 32 14.43 -4.64 -3.20
CA PHE A 32 15.66 -5.40 -2.98
C PHE A 32 16.10 -5.24 -1.53
N PHE A 33 16.30 -6.37 -0.84
CA PHE A 33 16.73 -6.39 0.55
C PHE A 33 18.24 -6.45 0.67
N PHE A 34 18.81 -5.59 1.54
CA PHE A 34 20.22 -5.63 1.95
C PHE A 34 20.41 -6.35 3.29
N LYS A 35 19.34 -6.42 4.10
CA LYS A 35 19.34 -7.03 5.43
C LYS A 35 18.22 -8.04 5.55
N ASN A 36 18.36 -8.93 6.51
CA ASN A 36 17.33 -9.92 6.83
C ASN A 36 16.08 -9.20 7.40
N ILE A 37 14.98 -9.31 6.69
CA ILE A 37 13.69 -8.72 7.06
C ILE A 37 13.09 -9.40 8.30
N GLU A 38 13.46 -10.63 8.63
CA GLU A 38 12.95 -11.34 9.81
C GLU A 38 13.16 -10.55 11.09
N THR A 39 14.23 -9.76 11.17
CA THR A 39 14.49 -8.91 12.34
C THR A 39 13.44 -7.82 12.55
N LEU A 40 12.72 -7.42 11.50
CA LEU A 40 11.63 -6.43 11.57
C LEU A 40 10.29 -7.05 11.96
N ILE A 41 10.04 -8.28 11.54
CA ILE A 41 8.76 -8.95 11.69
C ILE A 41 8.74 -9.90 12.90
N ASN A 42 9.90 -10.17 13.49
CA ASN A 42 10.02 -11.05 14.62
C ASN A 42 9.25 -10.48 15.82
N ASN A 43 8.30 -11.23 16.36
CA ASN A 43 7.37 -10.82 17.41
C ASN A 43 6.33 -9.73 17.06
N GLU A 44 6.20 -9.38 15.79
CA GLU A 44 5.17 -8.46 15.33
C GLU A 44 3.92 -9.22 14.82
N ASN A 45 2.75 -8.70 15.12
CA ASN A 45 1.51 -9.20 14.52
C ASN A 45 1.22 -8.54 13.16
N ILE A 46 1.78 -7.34 12.96
CA ILE A 46 1.60 -6.56 11.74
C ILE A 46 2.80 -5.64 11.54
N LEU A 47 3.22 -5.48 10.29
CA LEU A 47 4.14 -4.43 9.88
C LEU A 47 3.49 -3.61 8.78
N LEU A 48 3.34 -2.32 9.04
CA LEU A 48 3.02 -1.29 8.05
C LEU A 48 4.12 -0.23 8.11
N LEU A 49 4.54 0.24 6.94
CA LEU A 49 5.59 1.27 6.83
C LEU A 49 4.99 2.56 6.27
N LYS A 50 5.55 3.69 6.69
CA LYS A 50 5.27 4.98 6.06
C LYS A 50 5.84 5.00 4.64
N GLU A 51 5.11 5.62 3.73
CA GLU A 51 5.63 6.01 2.43
C GLU A 51 6.72 7.07 2.63
N SER A 52 7.64 7.19 1.69
CA SER A 52 8.63 8.26 1.80
C SER A 52 7.99 9.62 1.55
N ASP A 53 8.49 10.65 2.25
CA ASP A 53 7.94 12.02 2.25
C ASP A 53 7.94 12.73 0.87
N SER A 54 8.55 12.12 -0.17
CA SER A 54 8.74 12.75 -1.48
C SER A 54 7.48 12.89 -2.31
N PHE A 55 6.50 12.01 -2.12
CA PHE A 55 5.34 11.95 -3.00
C PHE A 55 4.18 12.86 -2.59
N TYR A 56 4.04 13.13 -1.30
CA TYR A 56 2.83 13.75 -0.77
C TYR A 56 3.18 14.88 0.20
N LYS A 57 3.53 16.04 -0.30
CA LYS A 57 3.84 17.29 0.42
C LYS A 57 3.29 17.37 1.86
N GLY A 58 3.96 16.70 2.80
CA GLY A 58 3.65 16.80 4.23
C GLY A 58 2.52 15.91 4.75
N GLU A 59 1.89 15.08 3.93
CA GLU A 59 0.96 14.06 4.41
C GLU A 59 1.65 12.70 4.54
N GLU A 60 1.43 12.06 5.68
CA GLU A 60 1.95 10.72 5.94
C GLU A 60 1.00 9.66 5.34
N PHE A 61 1.50 8.90 4.39
CA PHE A 61 0.81 7.75 3.83
C PHE A 61 1.49 6.43 4.23
N ILE A 62 0.70 5.37 4.27
CA ILE A 62 1.20 4.01 4.42
C ILE A 62 1.53 3.49 3.03
N THR A 63 2.76 3.00 2.83
CA THR A 63 3.13 2.38 1.56
C THR A 63 2.30 1.13 1.31
N ASN A 64 1.96 0.85 0.06
CA ASN A 64 1.32 -0.39 -0.35
C ASN A 64 2.27 -1.40 -1.01
N SER A 65 3.58 -1.15 -0.89
CA SER A 65 4.62 -1.97 -1.51
C SER A 65 5.13 -3.11 -0.62
N ILE A 66 4.97 -3.00 0.70
CA ILE A 66 5.41 -4.03 1.65
C ILE A 66 4.51 -4.07 2.89
N PHE A 67 4.09 -5.27 3.27
CA PHE A 67 3.26 -5.52 4.44
C PHE A 67 3.64 -6.85 5.10
N TYR A 68 3.51 -6.92 6.42
CA TYR A 68 3.51 -8.18 7.14
C TYR A 68 2.22 -8.32 7.94
N ASN A 69 1.67 -9.51 7.94
CA ASN A 69 0.51 -9.89 8.75
C ASN A 69 0.75 -11.24 9.43
N ASN A 70 0.48 -11.29 10.72
CA ASN A 70 0.44 -12.52 11.50
C ASN A 70 -0.80 -12.49 12.40
N ASN A 71 -1.93 -12.91 11.84
CA ASN A 71 -3.23 -12.91 12.52
C ASN A 71 -3.74 -11.54 13.02
N SER A 72 -3.30 -10.44 12.41
CA SER A 72 -3.84 -9.12 12.72
C SER A 72 -5.27 -8.96 12.21
N ILE A 73 -6.13 -8.40 13.03
CA ILE A 73 -7.51 -8.04 12.64
C ILE A 73 -7.56 -6.92 11.59
N PHE A 74 -6.45 -6.24 11.33
CA PHE A 74 -6.37 -5.10 10.43
C PHE A 74 -6.80 -5.47 9.01
N PHE A 75 -6.15 -6.46 8.39
CA PHE A 75 -6.46 -6.87 7.02
C PHE A 75 -7.86 -7.44 6.90
N ASN A 76 -8.36 -8.17 7.90
CA ASN A 76 -9.73 -8.67 7.93
C ASN A 76 -10.76 -7.53 7.87
N LYS A 77 -10.58 -6.50 8.70
CA LYS A 77 -11.45 -5.30 8.69
C LYS A 77 -11.33 -4.53 7.37
N LEU A 78 -10.10 -4.35 6.85
CA LEU A 78 -9.85 -3.68 5.59
C LEU A 78 -10.54 -4.41 4.42
N CYS A 79 -10.42 -5.73 4.34
CA CYS A 79 -11.05 -6.54 3.31
C CYS A 79 -12.60 -6.47 3.37
N LYS A 80 -13.17 -6.43 4.58
CA LYS A 80 -14.62 -6.23 4.76
C LYS A 80 -15.05 -4.86 4.24
N GLN A 81 -14.29 -3.82 4.55
CA GLN A 81 -14.58 -2.46 4.06
C GLN A 81 -14.48 -2.37 2.53
N ILE A 82 -13.45 -2.95 1.92
CA ILE A 82 -13.29 -3.00 0.46
C ILE A 82 -14.49 -3.70 -0.19
N LYS A 83 -14.93 -4.84 0.35
CA LYS A 83 -16.13 -5.54 -0.14
C LYS A 83 -17.36 -4.66 -0.07
N TYR A 84 -17.56 -3.96 1.04
CA TYR A 84 -18.71 -3.09 1.27
C TYR A 84 -18.73 -1.90 0.30
N PHE A 85 -17.61 -1.19 0.12
CA PHE A 85 -17.52 -0.07 -0.81
C PHE A 85 -17.71 -0.49 -2.26
N ASN A 86 -17.18 -1.62 -2.67
CA ASN A 86 -17.42 -2.13 -4.02
C ASN A 86 -18.89 -2.47 -4.29
N LEU A 87 -19.65 -2.86 -3.26
CA LEU A 87 -21.11 -3.08 -3.39
C LEU A 87 -21.87 -1.76 -3.55
N ILE A 88 -21.50 -0.72 -2.79
CA ILE A 88 -22.12 0.62 -2.87
C ILE A 88 -21.79 1.30 -4.20
N ASP A 89 -20.54 1.28 -4.62
CA ASP A 89 -20.08 1.93 -5.85
C ASP A 89 -20.78 1.33 -7.09
N ARG A 90 -21.08 0.04 -7.05
CA ARG A 90 -21.89 -0.62 -8.09
C ARG A 90 -23.29 0.00 -8.25
N ASN A 91 -23.90 0.43 -7.14
CA ASN A 91 -25.24 1.04 -7.15
C ASN A 91 -25.20 2.53 -7.48
N ASN A 92 -24.07 3.22 -7.25
CA ASN A 92 -23.95 4.67 -7.39
C ASN A 92 -23.27 5.14 -8.71
N ARG A 93 -22.73 4.22 -9.54
CA ARG A 93 -22.07 4.60 -10.82
C ARG A 93 -22.96 5.35 -11.81
N ILE A 94 -24.27 5.36 -11.59
CA ILE A 94 -25.24 6.08 -12.43
C ILE A 94 -25.23 7.60 -12.16
N ALA A 95 -24.59 8.09 -11.07
CA ALA A 95 -24.78 9.47 -10.59
C ALA A 95 -23.54 10.37 -10.56
N GLN A 96 -22.34 9.91 -10.87
CA GLN A 96 -21.13 10.71 -10.69
C GLN A 96 -20.27 10.85 -11.96
N ASN A 97 -20.59 11.88 -12.76
CA ASN A 97 -19.68 12.51 -13.73
C ASN A 97 -18.62 13.38 -13.01
N GLN A 98 -17.84 12.82 -12.10
CA GLN A 98 -16.69 13.52 -11.53
C GLN A 98 -15.40 12.90 -12.07
N CYS A 99 -14.72 13.66 -12.93
CA CYS A 99 -13.39 13.41 -13.46
C CYS A 99 -12.35 13.50 -12.32
N GLN A 100 -12.27 12.45 -11.50
CA GLN A 100 -11.04 12.18 -10.75
C GLN A 100 -10.01 11.71 -11.76
N THR A 101 -8.79 12.24 -11.68
CA THR A 101 -7.70 11.69 -12.51
C THR A 101 -7.57 10.20 -12.23
N ASP A 102 -7.28 9.40 -13.23
CA ASP A 102 -7.15 7.94 -13.14
C ASP A 102 -6.24 7.49 -11.98
N ILE A 103 -5.17 8.26 -11.74
CA ILE A 103 -4.22 8.02 -10.66
C ILE A 103 -4.89 8.13 -9.28
N ILE A 104 -5.65 9.21 -9.03
CA ILE A 104 -6.33 9.40 -7.75
C ILE A 104 -7.34 8.28 -7.52
N ASN A 105 -8.04 7.85 -8.56
CA ASN A 105 -8.97 6.74 -8.51
C ASN A 105 -8.29 5.43 -8.10
N VAL A 106 -7.11 5.14 -8.67
CA VAL A 106 -6.30 3.97 -8.29
C VAL A 106 -5.89 4.05 -6.82
N LEU A 107 -5.29 5.16 -6.40
CA LEU A 107 -4.75 5.33 -5.06
C LEU A 107 -5.82 5.29 -3.96
N THR A 108 -7.03 5.78 -4.25
CA THR A 108 -8.13 5.86 -3.28
C THR A 108 -8.97 4.60 -3.18
N LYS A 109 -9.06 3.79 -4.24
CA LYS A 109 -9.91 2.58 -4.25
C LYS A 109 -9.20 1.31 -3.79
N ALA A 110 -7.88 1.23 -3.94
CA ALA A 110 -7.11 0.05 -3.55
C ALA A 110 -5.67 0.35 -3.12
N GLY A 111 -5.18 1.57 -3.33
CA GLY A 111 -3.78 1.96 -3.12
C GLY A 111 -3.49 2.53 -1.72
N PRO A 112 -2.36 3.24 -1.59
CA PRO A 112 -1.86 3.77 -0.32
C PRO A 112 -2.81 4.77 0.36
N ILE A 113 -3.61 5.51 -0.41
CA ILE A 113 -4.58 6.46 0.17
C ILE A 113 -5.71 5.70 0.87
N LEU A 114 -6.26 4.63 0.26
CA LEU A 114 -7.25 3.78 0.91
C LEU A 114 -6.71 3.24 2.24
N LEU A 115 -5.51 2.67 2.20
CA LEU A 115 -4.86 2.04 3.36
C LEU A 115 -4.66 3.03 4.51
N SER A 116 -4.16 4.23 4.19
CA SER A 116 -3.89 5.30 5.15
C SER A 116 -5.18 5.86 5.76
N ASN A 117 -6.19 6.11 4.93
CA ASN A 117 -7.50 6.56 5.41
C ASN A 117 -8.16 5.51 6.29
N PHE A 118 -8.06 4.24 5.93
CA PHE A 118 -8.57 3.14 6.75
C PHE A 118 -7.89 3.07 8.12
N TYR A 119 -6.56 3.20 8.16
CA TYR A 119 -5.81 3.23 9.42
C TYR A 119 -6.22 4.41 10.29
N LYS A 120 -6.27 5.63 9.72
CA LYS A 120 -6.65 6.85 10.44
C LYS A 120 -8.09 6.81 10.98
N ALA A 121 -9.01 6.21 10.23
CA ALA A 121 -10.42 6.12 10.61
C ALA A 121 -10.72 5.06 11.69
N ASN A 122 -9.79 4.16 11.95
CA ASN A 122 -9.96 3.06 12.91
C ASN A 122 -8.87 3.14 13.95
N ASN A 123 -9.20 3.23 15.23
CA ASN A 123 -8.25 3.31 16.33
C ASN A 123 -7.54 1.95 16.54
N PHE A 124 -6.52 1.66 15.73
CA PHE A 124 -5.69 0.48 15.91
C PHE A 124 -4.61 0.71 16.97
N ASN A 125 -4.35 -0.31 17.78
CA ASN A 125 -3.33 -0.27 18.84
C ASN A 125 -1.97 -0.80 18.34
N PHE A 126 -1.46 -0.23 17.23
CA PHE A 126 -0.11 -0.47 16.71
C PHE A 126 0.39 0.76 15.97
N GLU A 127 1.69 0.91 15.90
CA GLU A 127 2.34 2.03 15.22
C GLU A 127 2.71 1.66 13.79
N ILE A 128 2.63 2.65 12.89
CA ILE A 128 3.21 2.57 11.56
C ILE A 128 4.69 2.91 11.69
N LYS A 129 5.55 1.99 11.28
CA LYS A 129 7.01 2.23 11.33
C LYS A 129 7.44 3.20 10.22
N SER A 130 8.52 3.92 10.47
CA SER A 130 9.14 4.81 9.49
C SER A 130 9.50 4.05 8.20
N CYS A 131 9.65 4.77 7.09
CA CYS A 131 10.14 4.19 5.85
C CYS A 131 11.56 3.62 6.08
N LEU A 132 11.72 2.32 5.79
CA LEU A 132 12.96 1.58 6.01
C LEU A 132 13.65 1.22 4.68
N PHE A 133 13.17 1.77 3.58
CA PHE A 133 13.70 1.51 2.24
C PHE A 133 14.13 2.79 1.57
N PHE A 134 15.28 2.77 0.92
CA PHE A 134 15.72 3.84 0.05
C PHE A 134 14.88 3.86 -1.22
N GLU A 135 14.49 5.03 -1.64
CA GLU A 135 14.02 5.24 -3.00
C GLU A 135 15.23 5.37 -3.94
N LYS A 136 15.20 4.67 -5.06
CA LYS A 136 16.29 4.67 -6.05
C LYS A 136 16.69 6.07 -6.53
N TYR A 137 15.73 6.98 -6.57
CA TYR A 137 15.93 8.34 -7.10
C TYR A 137 16.18 9.39 -6.03
N ARG A 138 16.12 9.03 -4.75
CA ARG A 138 16.55 9.94 -3.69
C ARG A 138 18.07 9.90 -3.57
N LYS A 139 18.67 11.07 -3.81
CA LYS A 139 20.03 11.32 -3.31
C LYS A 139 20.04 10.97 -1.83
N LYS A 140 21.03 10.16 -1.41
CA LYS A 140 21.34 9.89 0.00
C LYS A 140 21.13 11.19 0.76
N GLU A 141 20.07 11.28 1.56
CA GLU A 141 19.92 12.44 2.45
C GLU A 141 21.08 12.34 3.43
N GLU A 142 21.98 13.30 3.34
CA GLU A 142 23.12 13.43 4.23
C GLU A 142 22.60 13.40 5.66
N GLY A 143 22.94 12.33 6.40
CA GLY A 143 22.61 12.20 7.83
C GLY A 143 21.64 11.09 8.24
N LYS A 144 21.01 10.32 7.33
CA LYS A 144 20.30 9.10 7.76
C LYS A 144 21.32 7.98 7.99
N ASP A 145 21.27 7.42 9.19
CA ASP A 145 22.09 6.27 9.59
C ASP A 145 21.73 5.07 8.69
N ASP A 146 22.71 4.63 7.86
CA ASP A 146 22.60 3.46 6.98
C ASP A 146 22.19 2.18 7.75
N ASN A 147 22.34 2.18 9.08
CA ASN A 147 21.97 1.04 9.92
C ASN A 147 20.47 0.82 10.05
N THR A 148 19.64 1.82 9.76
CA THR A 148 18.17 1.69 9.84
C THR A 148 17.54 1.22 8.53
N ILE A 149 18.29 1.19 7.43
CA ILE A 149 17.77 0.87 6.11
C ILE A 149 17.90 -0.63 5.82
N TYR A 150 16.83 -1.24 5.35
CA TYR A 150 16.72 -2.67 5.05
C TYR A 150 16.83 -3.01 3.58
N GLY A 151 16.58 -2.05 2.71
CA GLY A 151 16.61 -2.32 1.27
C GLY A 151 16.38 -1.07 0.43
N VAL A 152 16.19 -1.29 -0.87
CA VAL A 152 15.84 -0.26 -1.84
C VAL A 152 14.54 -0.62 -2.54
N HIS A 153 13.66 0.37 -2.74
CA HIS A 153 12.49 0.29 -3.59
C HIS A 153 12.80 1.01 -4.90
N GLU A 154 12.81 0.30 -6.00
CA GLU A 154 13.23 0.85 -7.29
C GLU A 154 12.16 1.71 -7.96
N TYR A 155 10.91 1.68 -7.50
CA TYR A 155 9.76 2.40 -8.10
C TYR A 155 9.74 2.25 -9.62
N SER A 156 9.70 1.02 -10.08
CA SER A 156 9.71 0.72 -11.53
C SER A 156 8.54 1.35 -12.28
N ASN A 157 7.47 1.76 -11.55
CA ASN A 157 6.26 2.43 -12.07
C ASN A 157 5.69 1.74 -13.32
N SER A 158 5.88 0.44 -13.44
CA SER A 158 5.49 -0.36 -14.60
C SER A 158 3.98 -0.27 -14.92
N TRP A 159 3.17 0.15 -13.94
CA TRP A 159 1.74 0.37 -14.09
C TRP A 159 1.39 1.77 -14.62
N PHE A 160 2.36 2.70 -14.68
CA PHE A 160 2.17 4.10 -15.09
C PHE A 160 2.26 4.28 -16.62
N ASP A 161 2.64 3.26 -17.33
CA ASP A 161 2.66 3.28 -18.79
C ASP A 161 1.20 3.36 -19.29
N LYS A 162 0.82 4.51 -19.84
CA LYS A 162 -0.55 4.79 -20.28
C LYS A 162 -1.09 3.73 -21.24
N ASP A 163 -0.20 3.11 -22.02
CA ASP A 163 -0.55 2.08 -22.98
C ASP A 163 -0.77 0.71 -22.32
N LYS A 164 -0.31 0.51 -21.07
CA LYS A 164 -0.44 -0.74 -20.32
C LYS A 164 -1.51 -0.69 -19.22
N VAL A 165 -1.97 0.49 -18.84
CA VAL A 165 -3.02 0.66 -17.81
C VAL A 165 -4.41 0.37 -18.36
N LEU A 166 -4.60 0.43 -19.67
CA LEU A 166 -5.88 0.27 -20.37
C LEU A 166 -6.14 -1.16 -20.87
N LEU A 167 -5.30 -2.13 -20.53
CA LEU A 167 -5.50 -3.55 -20.81
C LEU A 167 -5.84 -4.28 -19.48
#